data_cfe8b4d82935c36133b7bc418c4daa9e
#
_entry.id   cfe8b4d82935c36133b7bc418c4daa9e
#
_cell.length_a   1.000
_cell.length_b   1.000
_cell.length_c   1.000
_cell.angle_alpha   90.00
_cell.angle_beta   90.00
_cell.angle_gamma   90.00
#
_symmetry.space_group_name_H-M   'P 1'
#
loop_
_entity.id
_entity.type
_entity.pdbx_description
1 polymer ?
#
loop_
_entity_poly.entity_id
_entity_poly.type
_entity_poly.pdbx_seq_one_letter_code
_entity_poly.pdbx_strand_id
1 'polypeptide(L)'
;MNYSCFYRGFITPIYKGLLLFFISMLSFSFSCQKKSSGSELSTRKFYKWDEFSMGVDLSYVNQVEDYGGVYRDSGRVKDPFRIMKDHGANTVRVRLWHTPNWVASLNNGKMYYDLYGVEKTLQRAKSLDMAVNLDLHYSDRWADPAHQDTPAAWAGLGIDVLKDSVYNYTLAVLNYYKSKNLVPEMVQVGNETNSGMLWPVGKVENNNWQNFATLLKSGIKAVRDFSAGSAIKPKIILHVAQLQNAEFWVSALRQHGVTDYDILGLSHYTKWSTVQNMNDVTASIKQLKTLAGKEVMVVETAYPWTGDNADSYTNIMSVSDKAPGYDISIQDQLRYMKDLTQAIIHGGGKGIMYWEPAW
;
A
#
# COMPACT_ATOMS: atom_id res chain seq x y z
N MET A 1 -23.34 34.38 -28.09
CA MET A 1 -24.31 34.02 -29.15
C MET A 1 -25.48 33.31 -28.49
N ASN A 2 -26.65 33.98 -28.58
CA ASN A 2 -27.94 33.55 -28.06
C ASN A 2 -28.51 32.37 -28.84
N TYR A 3 -29.36 31.57 -28.18
CA TYR A 3 -30.63 31.00 -28.65
C TYR A 3 -31.34 30.39 -27.44
N SER A 4 -32.37 30.93 -26.92
CA SER A 4 -33.77 31.27 -27.23
C SER A 4 -34.70 30.05 -27.12
N CYS A 5 -35.64 30.25 -26.19
CA CYS A 5 -36.86 29.50 -25.90
C CYS A 5 -37.75 29.22 -27.12
N PHE A 6 -38.55 28.14 -27.05
CA PHE A 6 -39.85 28.09 -27.68
C PHE A 6 -40.93 27.52 -26.76
N TYR A 7 -41.91 28.41 -26.48
CA TYR A 7 -43.24 28.14 -25.90
C TYR A 7 -44.19 27.71 -27.00
N ARG A 8 -45.08 26.77 -26.77
CA ARG A 8 -46.41 26.73 -27.37
C ARG A 8 -47.45 26.19 -26.40
N GLY A 9 -48.39 27.04 -26.05
CA GLY A 9 -49.60 26.71 -25.32
C GLY A 9 -50.74 26.30 -26.22
N PHE A 10 -51.75 25.72 -25.62
CA PHE A 10 -53.13 25.69 -26.14
C PHE A 10 -54.13 25.98 -25.02
N ILE A 11 -55.09 26.84 -25.35
CA ILE A 11 -56.20 27.42 -24.63
C ILE A 11 -57.47 26.66 -25.03
N THR A 12 -58.38 26.31 -24.28
CA THR A 12 -59.57 26.71 -23.52
C THR A 12 -60.72 25.68 -23.67
N PRO A 13 -61.97 25.86 -23.17
CA PRO A 13 -62.49 26.59 -22.03
C PRO A 13 -63.58 25.88 -21.17
N ILE A 14 -63.92 26.47 -20.02
CA ILE A 14 -65.23 26.69 -19.34
C ILE A 14 -66.15 25.51 -19.02
N TYR A 15 -66.45 25.27 -17.73
CA TYR A 15 -67.83 25.28 -17.19
C TYR A 15 -67.87 25.66 -15.70
N LYS A 16 -68.89 26.48 -15.38
CA LYS A 16 -69.22 27.02 -14.04
C LYS A 16 -69.87 25.94 -13.16
N GLY A 17 -69.49 25.89 -11.91
CA GLY A 17 -70.23 25.18 -10.87
C GLY A 17 -69.80 25.67 -9.49
N LEU A 18 -70.69 26.45 -8.89
CA LEU A 18 -70.61 27.04 -7.56
C LEU A 18 -70.86 25.95 -6.52
N LEU A 19 -69.91 25.71 -5.60
CA LEU A 19 -70.25 25.17 -4.27
C LEU A 19 -69.23 25.66 -3.21
N LEU A 20 -69.79 26.35 -2.23
CA LEU A 20 -69.13 26.81 -0.99
C LEU A 20 -68.75 25.60 -0.16
N PHE A 21 -67.45 25.41 0.20
CA PHE A 21 -67.11 24.67 1.40
C PHE A 21 -65.86 25.26 2.06
N PHE A 22 -66.00 25.54 3.33
CA PHE A 22 -65.07 25.77 4.42
C PHE A 22 -63.57 25.85 4.14
N ILE A 23 -63.03 27.05 4.43
CA ILE A 23 -61.60 27.31 4.63
C ILE A 23 -61.18 26.72 5.96
N SER A 24 -60.47 25.58 5.93
CA SER A 24 -59.62 25.19 7.04
C SER A 24 -58.17 25.57 6.65
N MET A 25 -57.67 26.62 7.31
CA MET A 25 -56.25 27.00 7.22
C MET A 25 -55.41 25.86 7.82
N LEU A 26 -54.85 24.99 7.00
CA LEU A 26 -53.71 24.16 7.38
C LEU A 26 -52.46 24.99 7.07
N SER A 27 -51.88 25.56 8.11
CA SER A 27 -50.55 26.15 8.08
C SER A 27 -49.55 25.07 7.83
N PHE A 28 -49.10 24.89 6.57
CA PHE A 28 -47.89 24.10 6.27
C PHE A 28 -46.69 24.93 6.70
N SER A 29 -46.24 24.69 7.92
CA SER A 29 -44.90 25.11 8.34
C SER A 29 -43.88 24.30 7.55
N PHE A 30 -43.34 24.87 6.49
CA PHE A 30 -42.09 24.35 5.91
C PHE A 30 -40.96 24.52 6.93
N SER A 31 -40.80 23.52 7.77
CA SER A 31 -39.56 23.35 8.54
C SER A 31 -38.45 23.03 7.56
N CYS A 32 -37.70 24.06 7.20
CA CYS A 32 -36.39 23.86 6.55
C CYS A 32 -35.48 23.24 7.60
N GLN A 33 -35.55 21.93 7.76
CA GLN A 33 -34.51 21.20 8.47
C GLN A 33 -33.24 21.40 7.68
N LYS A 34 -32.35 22.29 8.16
CA LYS A 34 -30.96 22.27 7.88
C LYS A 34 -30.51 20.82 8.17
N LYS A 35 -30.34 20.00 7.13
CA LYS A 35 -29.52 18.81 7.26
C LYS A 35 -28.19 19.27 7.83
N SER A 36 -27.99 19.07 9.13
CA SER A 36 -26.65 19.10 9.69
C SER A 36 -25.85 18.12 8.84
N SER A 37 -24.80 18.60 8.23
CA SER A 37 -23.72 17.75 7.73
C SER A 37 -23.04 17.11 8.95
N GLY A 38 -23.79 16.28 9.66
CA GLY A 38 -23.20 15.22 10.45
C GLY A 38 -22.41 14.40 9.45
N SER A 39 -21.09 14.37 9.61
CA SER A 39 -20.24 13.45 8.92
C SER A 39 -20.94 12.08 8.97
N GLU A 40 -21.41 11.60 7.82
CA GLU A 40 -21.68 10.19 7.68
C GLU A 40 -20.37 9.51 8.07
N LEU A 41 -20.32 9.01 9.29
CA LEU A 41 -19.33 8.03 9.70
C LEU A 41 -19.47 6.94 8.67
N SER A 42 -18.53 6.91 7.74
CA SER A 42 -18.43 5.96 6.66
C SER A 42 -18.83 4.58 7.21
N THR A 43 -19.85 3.97 6.60
CA THR A 43 -20.25 2.57 6.86
C THR A 43 -19.19 1.60 6.36
N ARG A 44 -17.99 2.10 6.09
CA ARG A 44 -16.84 1.42 5.59
C ARG A 44 -16.49 0.26 6.52
N LYS A 45 -16.47 -0.96 5.97
CA LYS A 45 -15.93 -2.13 6.66
C LYS A 45 -14.44 -1.91 6.87
N PHE A 46 -14.02 -1.82 8.13
CA PHE A 46 -12.61 -1.85 8.46
C PHE A 46 -12.04 -3.24 8.14
N TYR A 47 -10.78 -3.27 7.70
CA TYR A 47 -10.05 -4.52 7.52
C TYR A 47 -10.07 -5.33 8.82
N LYS A 48 -10.38 -6.61 8.72
CA LYS A 48 -10.38 -7.51 9.87
C LYS A 48 -9.02 -8.17 9.99
N TRP A 49 -8.35 -7.93 11.09
CA TRP A 49 -7.02 -8.46 11.36
C TRP A 49 -6.96 -9.99 11.61
N ASP A 50 -8.09 -10.66 11.70
CA ASP A 50 -8.22 -12.11 11.69
C ASP A 50 -8.20 -12.72 10.27
N GLU A 51 -8.44 -11.91 9.24
CA GLU A 51 -8.35 -12.33 7.85
C GLU A 51 -6.89 -12.41 7.39
N PHE A 52 -6.61 -13.36 6.48
CA PHE A 52 -5.32 -13.44 5.81
C PHE A 52 -5.22 -12.34 4.76
N SER A 53 -4.11 -11.60 4.75
CA SER A 53 -3.89 -10.53 3.78
C SER A 53 -3.48 -11.11 2.43
N MET A 54 -4.40 -11.11 1.46
CA MET A 54 -4.13 -11.39 0.05
C MET A 54 -3.86 -10.06 -0.65
N GLY A 55 -2.59 -9.69 -0.74
CA GLY A 55 -2.18 -8.37 -1.19
C GLY A 55 -1.60 -8.34 -2.60
N VAL A 56 -1.65 -7.16 -3.19
CA VAL A 56 -1.02 -6.82 -4.46
C VAL A 56 -0.38 -5.44 -4.36
N ASP A 57 0.85 -5.29 -4.87
CA ASP A 57 1.46 -3.97 -5.06
C ASP A 57 0.94 -3.37 -6.37
N LEU A 58 0.36 -2.18 -6.32
CA LEU A 58 -0.22 -1.49 -7.47
C LEU A 58 0.35 -0.07 -7.62
N SER A 59 1.61 0.11 -7.27
CA SER A 59 2.25 1.43 -7.28
C SER A 59 2.38 2.01 -8.68
N TYR A 60 2.61 1.18 -9.71
CA TYR A 60 2.77 1.64 -11.10
C TYR A 60 1.47 1.91 -11.84
N VAL A 61 0.33 1.38 -11.40
CA VAL A 61 -0.92 1.36 -12.17
C VAL A 61 -1.33 2.73 -12.69
N ASN A 62 -1.29 3.76 -11.85
CA ASN A 62 -1.70 5.11 -12.27
C ASN A 62 -0.80 5.68 -13.38
N GLN A 63 0.49 5.37 -13.36
CA GLN A 63 1.43 5.78 -14.40
C GLN A 63 1.18 4.99 -15.69
N VAL A 64 1.03 3.67 -15.60
CA VAL A 64 0.77 2.79 -16.75
C VAL A 64 -0.51 3.22 -17.48
N GLU A 65 -1.60 3.50 -16.75
CA GLU A 65 -2.86 3.99 -17.34
C GLU A 65 -2.70 5.37 -18.00
N ASP A 66 -1.95 6.29 -17.41
CA ASP A 66 -1.70 7.61 -17.98
C ASP A 66 -0.88 7.54 -19.29
N TYR A 67 -0.12 6.46 -19.49
CA TYR A 67 0.59 6.15 -20.74
C TYR A 67 -0.19 5.23 -21.68
N GLY A 68 -1.47 5.04 -21.43
CA GLY A 68 -2.37 4.31 -22.34
C GLY A 68 -2.45 2.81 -22.07
N GLY A 69 -1.90 2.33 -20.95
CA GLY A 69 -2.07 0.94 -20.51
C GLY A 69 -3.54 0.62 -20.26
N VAL A 70 -4.00 -0.53 -20.77
CA VAL A 70 -5.39 -0.97 -20.66
C VAL A 70 -5.45 -2.37 -20.08
N TYR A 71 -6.10 -2.50 -18.94
CA TYR A 71 -6.29 -3.77 -18.25
C TYR A 71 -7.60 -4.44 -18.67
N ARG A 72 -7.60 -5.77 -18.72
CA ARG A 72 -8.76 -6.56 -19.14
C ARG A 72 -8.96 -7.75 -18.21
N ASP A 73 -10.23 -8.06 -17.96
CA ASP A 73 -10.65 -9.29 -17.29
C ASP A 73 -11.64 -10.01 -18.21
N SER A 74 -11.34 -11.27 -18.53
CA SER A 74 -12.14 -12.06 -19.48
C SER A 74 -12.42 -11.32 -20.80
N GLY A 75 -11.41 -10.62 -21.34
CA GLY A 75 -11.46 -9.84 -22.58
C GLY A 75 -12.12 -8.46 -22.47
N ARG A 76 -12.72 -8.11 -21.35
CA ARG A 76 -13.39 -6.81 -21.14
C ARG A 76 -12.46 -5.83 -20.42
N VAL A 77 -12.43 -4.57 -20.88
CA VAL A 77 -11.71 -3.49 -20.20
C VAL A 77 -12.29 -3.31 -18.80
N LYS A 78 -11.42 -3.26 -17.78
CA LYS A 78 -11.83 -3.17 -16.40
C LYS A 78 -10.72 -2.50 -15.58
N ASP A 79 -11.12 -1.77 -14.55
CA ASP A 79 -10.20 -1.15 -13.60
C ASP A 79 -9.32 -2.22 -12.92
N PRO A 80 -7.97 -2.08 -12.92
CA PRO A 80 -7.06 -3.10 -12.36
C PRO A 80 -7.25 -3.32 -10.86
N PHE A 81 -7.57 -2.30 -10.06
CA PHE A 81 -7.90 -2.50 -8.64
C PHE A 81 -9.16 -3.37 -8.48
N ARG A 82 -10.15 -3.13 -9.34
CA ARG A 82 -11.37 -3.93 -9.36
C ARG A 82 -11.10 -5.36 -9.82
N ILE A 83 -10.24 -5.56 -10.82
CA ILE A 83 -9.81 -6.90 -11.24
C ILE A 83 -9.21 -7.65 -10.04
N MET A 84 -8.22 -7.06 -9.37
CA MET A 84 -7.56 -7.69 -8.23
C MET A 84 -8.54 -7.99 -7.10
N LYS A 85 -9.45 -7.05 -6.79
CA LYS A 85 -10.49 -7.26 -5.77
C LYS A 85 -11.44 -8.42 -6.12
N ASP A 86 -11.91 -8.49 -7.36
CA ASP A 86 -12.84 -9.52 -7.81
C ASP A 86 -12.17 -10.92 -7.84
N HIS A 87 -10.84 -10.97 -7.96
CA HIS A 87 -10.04 -12.19 -7.86
C HIS A 87 -9.49 -12.48 -6.45
N GLY A 88 -10.01 -11.80 -5.44
CA GLY A 88 -9.78 -12.16 -4.02
C GLY A 88 -8.73 -11.32 -3.29
N ALA A 89 -8.10 -10.32 -3.94
CA ALA A 89 -7.23 -9.40 -3.23
C ALA A 89 -8.04 -8.55 -2.24
N ASN A 90 -7.53 -8.40 -1.03
CA ASN A 90 -8.14 -7.60 0.02
C ASN A 90 -7.22 -6.47 0.54
N THR A 91 -5.99 -6.43 0.06
CA THR A 91 -4.96 -5.47 0.46
C THR A 91 -4.22 -4.92 -0.75
N VAL A 92 -3.97 -3.61 -0.78
CA VAL A 92 -3.08 -2.96 -1.74
C VAL A 92 -1.84 -2.49 -1.01
N ARG A 93 -0.66 -2.92 -1.47
CA ARG A 93 0.61 -2.31 -1.10
C ARG A 93 0.90 -1.17 -2.07
N VAL A 94 1.44 -0.08 -1.57
CA VAL A 94 1.86 1.05 -2.37
C VAL A 94 3.08 1.71 -1.74
N ARG A 95 4.14 1.91 -2.55
CA ARG A 95 5.33 2.64 -2.13
C ARG A 95 5.11 4.14 -2.14
N LEU A 96 5.79 4.82 -1.24
CA LEU A 96 5.84 6.27 -1.18
C LEU A 96 7.29 6.73 -1.12
N TRP A 97 7.71 7.52 -2.10
CA TRP A 97 8.98 8.21 -2.14
C TRP A 97 8.86 9.63 -1.58
N HIS A 98 9.96 10.16 -1.04
CA HIS A 98 9.92 11.45 -0.36
C HIS A 98 9.67 12.60 -1.34
N THR A 99 10.56 12.80 -2.31
CA THR A 99 10.45 13.86 -3.31
C THR A 99 11.07 13.40 -4.64
N PRO A 100 10.36 12.57 -5.43
CA PRO A 100 10.91 11.93 -6.63
C PRO A 100 10.94 12.88 -7.84
N ASN A 101 11.66 13.99 -7.76
CA ASN A 101 11.76 15.01 -8.81
C ASN A 101 12.21 14.46 -10.16
N TRP A 102 13.05 13.41 -10.15
CA TRP A 102 13.49 12.75 -11.36
C TRP A 102 12.32 12.07 -12.13
N VAL A 103 11.32 11.58 -11.41
CA VAL A 103 10.10 11.05 -12.04
C VAL A 103 9.33 12.16 -12.72
N ALA A 104 9.18 13.32 -12.07
CA ALA A 104 8.53 14.48 -12.66
C ALA A 104 9.19 14.93 -13.95
N SER A 105 10.53 14.93 -14.00
CA SER A 105 11.28 15.33 -15.21
C SER A 105 11.03 14.43 -16.42
N LEU A 106 10.68 13.16 -16.18
CA LEU A 106 10.38 12.17 -17.23
C LEU A 106 8.88 12.10 -17.57
N ASN A 107 8.00 12.69 -16.74
CA ASN A 107 6.55 12.46 -16.79
C ASN A 107 5.74 13.78 -16.82
N ASN A 108 6.21 14.81 -17.52
CA ASN A 108 5.52 16.09 -17.68
C ASN A 108 5.11 16.72 -16.33
N GLY A 109 5.99 16.65 -15.32
CA GLY A 109 5.77 17.20 -14.01
C GLY A 109 5.02 16.30 -13.01
N LYS A 110 4.56 15.12 -13.42
CA LYS A 110 3.88 14.16 -12.52
C LYS A 110 4.89 13.31 -11.77
N MET A 111 4.76 13.25 -10.45
CA MET A 111 5.66 12.48 -9.58
C MET A 111 5.18 11.04 -9.30
N TYR A 112 3.89 10.74 -9.45
CA TYR A 112 3.20 9.45 -9.24
C TYR A 112 3.42 8.79 -7.88
N TYR A 113 4.63 8.82 -7.31
CA TYR A 113 5.04 8.07 -6.12
C TYR A 113 5.31 8.98 -4.93
N ASP A 114 5.03 10.27 -5.05
CA ASP A 114 5.04 11.23 -3.96
C ASP A 114 3.72 11.19 -3.16
N LEU A 115 3.65 12.02 -2.12
CA LEU A 115 2.47 12.13 -1.25
C LEU A 115 1.15 12.30 -2.03
N TYR A 116 1.16 13.10 -3.10
CA TYR A 116 -0.02 13.45 -3.88
C TYR A 116 -0.35 12.40 -4.95
N GLY A 117 0.66 11.83 -5.57
CA GLY A 117 0.48 10.74 -6.55
C GLY A 117 -0.08 9.48 -5.92
N VAL A 118 0.43 9.12 -4.74
CA VAL A 118 -0.03 7.96 -3.97
C VAL A 118 -1.46 8.14 -3.44
N GLU A 119 -1.93 9.37 -3.18
CA GLU A 119 -3.33 9.63 -2.78
C GLU A 119 -4.32 8.96 -3.73
N LYS A 120 -4.10 9.03 -5.05
CA LYS A 120 -4.99 8.40 -6.05
C LYS A 120 -5.06 6.88 -5.87
N THR A 121 -3.93 6.24 -5.57
CA THR A 121 -3.88 4.79 -5.29
C THR A 121 -4.67 4.45 -4.03
N LEU A 122 -4.49 5.22 -2.96
CA LEU A 122 -5.25 5.03 -1.72
C LEU A 122 -6.77 5.21 -1.95
N GLN A 123 -7.18 6.23 -2.69
CA GLN A 123 -8.59 6.47 -3.02
C GLN A 123 -9.20 5.28 -3.74
N ARG A 124 -8.51 4.74 -4.75
CA ARG A 124 -8.97 3.56 -5.52
C ARG A 124 -9.09 2.32 -4.64
N ALA A 125 -8.07 2.01 -3.85
CA ALA A 125 -8.11 0.88 -2.91
C ALA A 125 -9.25 1.01 -1.91
N LYS A 126 -9.37 2.18 -1.29
CA LYS A 126 -10.40 2.46 -0.28
C LYS A 126 -11.83 2.45 -0.84
N SER A 127 -12.03 2.88 -2.09
CA SER A 127 -13.35 2.82 -2.75
C SER A 127 -13.85 1.39 -2.96
N LEU A 128 -12.94 0.41 -2.92
CA LEU A 128 -13.23 -1.01 -3.06
C LEU A 128 -13.16 -1.78 -1.73
N ASP A 129 -13.14 -1.09 -0.60
CA ASP A 129 -12.98 -1.69 0.73
C ASP A 129 -11.74 -2.59 0.86
N MET A 130 -10.64 -2.23 0.17
CA MET A 130 -9.35 -2.88 0.33
C MET A 130 -8.52 -2.17 1.40
N ALA A 131 -7.83 -2.95 2.21
CA ALA A 131 -6.82 -2.43 3.13
C ALA A 131 -5.63 -1.86 2.34
N VAL A 132 -4.88 -0.95 2.97
CA VAL A 132 -3.66 -0.39 2.39
C VAL A 132 -2.47 -0.68 3.29
N ASN A 133 -1.39 -1.20 2.71
CA ASN A 133 -0.05 -1.17 3.25
C ASN A 133 0.72 -0.02 2.58
N LEU A 134 0.92 1.07 3.30
CA LEU A 134 1.72 2.22 2.85
C LEU A 134 3.19 1.96 3.15
N ASP A 135 3.98 1.81 2.10
CA ASP A 135 5.40 1.51 2.18
C ASP A 135 6.24 2.78 2.07
N LEU A 136 6.79 3.24 3.18
CA LEU A 136 7.61 4.45 3.28
C LEU A 136 9.07 4.11 2.97
N HIS A 137 9.54 4.45 1.77
CA HIS A 137 10.94 4.22 1.39
C HIS A 137 11.93 5.15 2.08
N TYR A 138 11.48 6.33 2.55
CA TYR A 138 12.35 7.41 3.06
C TYR A 138 13.49 7.76 2.12
N SER A 139 13.22 7.71 0.83
CA SER A 139 14.14 8.01 -0.26
C SER A 139 13.41 8.71 -1.39
N ASP A 140 14.12 9.40 -2.27
CA ASP A 140 13.56 10.02 -3.49
C ASP A 140 13.44 9.01 -4.64
N ARG A 141 13.89 7.76 -4.42
CA ARG A 141 13.90 6.66 -5.39
C ARG A 141 13.82 5.30 -4.70
N TRP A 142 14.05 4.25 -5.45
CA TRP A 142 14.06 2.90 -4.91
C TRP A 142 14.97 2.77 -3.69
N ALA A 143 14.41 2.23 -2.61
CA ALA A 143 15.15 1.72 -1.48
C ALA A 143 15.08 0.19 -1.54
N ASP A 144 16.24 -0.46 -1.54
CA ASP A 144 16.42 -1.91 -1.58
C ASP A 144 17.69 -2.30 -0.80
N PRO A 145 18.07 -3.59 -0.68
CA PRO A 145 19.24 -3.98 0.09
C PRO A 145 20.57 -3.37 -0.38
N ALA A 146 20.65 -2.89 -1.64
CA ALA A 146 21.83 -2.24 -2.22
C ALA A 146 21.74 -0.70 -2.25
N HIS A 147 20.55 -0.14 -2.10
CA HIS A 147 20.28 1.30 -2.23
C HIS A 147 19.35 1.77 -1.12
N GLN A 148 19.86 2.63 -0.24
CA GLN A 148 19.09 3.22 0.86
C GLN A 148 19.42 4.73 0.95
N ASP A 149 19.31 5.41 -0.20
CA ASP A 149 19.77 6.79 -0.33
C ASP A 149 18.90 7.74 0.51
N THR A 150 19.57 8.60 1.26
CA THR A 150 18.93 9.71 1.96
C THR A 150 18.30 10.68 0.94
N PRO A 151 17.03 11.12 1.14
CA PRO A 151 16.41 12.13 0.29
C PRO A 151 17.26 13.39 0.17
N ALA A 152 17.24 14.04 -0.99
CA ALA A 152 18.02 15.28 -1.21
C ALA A 152 17.71 16.36 -0.17
N ALA A 153 16.46 16.45 0.28
CA ALA A 153 16.02 17.38 1.32
C ALA A 153 16.67 17.13 2.70
N TRP A 154 17.21 15.93 2.93
CA TRP A 154 17.84 15.53 4.20
C TRP A 154 19.33 15.26 4.05
N ALA A 155 19.91 15.54 2.88
CA ALA A 155 21.33 15.33 2.63
C ALA A 155 22.20 16.12 3.61
N GLY A 156 23.24 15.48 4.17
CA GLY A 156 24.18 16.09 5.12
C GLY A 156 23.66 16.26 6.55
N LEU A 157 22.42 15.84 6.85
CA LEU A 157 21.90 15.89 8.23
C LEU A 157 22.57 14.81 9.09
N GLY A 158 22.95 15.20 10.31
CA GLY A 158 23.41 14.25 11.34
C GLY A 158 22.24 13.47 11.96
N ILE A 159 22.57 12.41 12.71
CA ILE A 159 21.57 11.46 13.26
C ILE A 159 20.49 12.15 14.09
N ASP A 160 20.83 13.17 14.87
CA ASP A 160 19.86 13.83 15.76
C ASP A 160 18.79 14.60 14.99
N VAL A 161 19.16 15.27 13.90
CA VAL A 161 18.20 15.97 13.03
C VAL A 161 17.48 14.98 12.12
N LEU A 162 18.18 13.96 11.63
CA LEU A 162 17.62 12.97 10.71
C LEU A 162 16.53 12.12 11.37
N LYS A 163 16.69 11.71 12.63
CA LYS A 163 15.63 11.00 13.39
C LYS A 163 14.36 11.85 13.53
N ASP A 164 14.55 13.17 13.79
CA ASP A 164 13.40 14.09 13.91
C ASP A 164 12.73 14.31 12.53
N SER A 165 13.52 14.32 11.45
CA SER A 165 13.02 14.38 10.07
C SER A 165 12.16 13.14 9.73
N VAL A 166 12.61 11.95 10.08
CA VAL A 166 11.85 10.69 9.92
C VAL A 166 10.53 10.76 10.69
N TYR A 167 10.57 11.18 11.95
CA TYR A 167 9.37 11.33 12.78
C TYR A 167 8.38 12.30 12.16
N ASN A 168 8.84 13.54 11.87
CA ASN A 168 7.98 14.61 11.38
C ASN A 168 7.38 14.27 10.01
N TYR A 169 8.17 13.70 9.10
CA TYR A 169 7.69 13.28 7.78
C TYR A 169 6.62 12.19 7.89
N THR A 170 6.89 11.15 8.66
CA THR A 170 5.93 10.05 8.87
C THR A 170 4.61 10.57 9.44
N LEU A 171 4.69 11.44 10.46
CA LEU A 171 3.50 12.04 11.07
C LEU A 171 2.75 12.94 10.08
N ALA A 172 3.47 13.75 9.28
CA ALA A 172 2.88 14.64 8.27
C ALA A 172 2.14 13.84 7.18
N VAL A 173 2.76 12.77 6.67
CA VAL A 173 2.15 11.85 5.68
C VAL A 173 0.85 11.26 6.22
N LEU A 174 0.86 10.73 7.44
CA LEU A 174 -0.32 10.11 8.04
C LEU A 174 -1.44 11.12 8.32
N ASN A 175 -1.08 12.31 8.80
CA ASN A 175 -2.05 13.40 9.01
C ASN A 175 -2.65 13.91 7.69
N TYR A 176 -1.85 13.99 6.63
CA TYR A 176 -2.35 14.31 5.30
C TYR A 176 -3.41 13.30 4.85
N TYR A 177 -3.11 12.01 4.88
CA TYR A 177 -4.07 10.98 4.50
C TYR A 177 -5.27 10.90 5.45
N LYS A 178 -5.09 11.20 6.74
CA LYS A 178 -6.22 11.35 7.67
C LYS A 178 -7.15 12.47 7.25
N SER A 179 -6.63 13.62 6.81
CA SER A 179 -7.44 14.75 6.34
C SER A 179 -8.26 14.43 5.09
N LYS A 180 -7.85 13.41 4.33
CA LYS A 180 -8.51 12.89 3.14
C LYS A 180 -9.39 11.67 3.40
N ASN A 181 -9.52 11.22 4.66
CA ASN A 181 -10.18 9.98 5.04
C ASN A 181 -9.54 8.72 4.38
N LEU A 182 -8.22 8.74 4.22
CA LEU A 182 -7.43 7.71 3.52
C LEU A 182 -6.38 7.05 4.42
N VAL A 183 -6.58 7.03 5.74
CA VAL A 183 -5.64 6.40 6.67
C VAL A 183 -5.36 4.95 6.25
N PRO A 184 -4.08 4.56 6.07
CA PRO A 184 -3.74 3.17 5.75
C PRO A 184 -3.98 2.26 6.97
N GLU A 185 -4.24 0.97 6.74
CA GLU A 185 -4.34 -0.04 7.80
C GLU A 185 -2.96 -0.54 8.26
N MET A 186 -1.97 -0.46 7.36
CA MET A 186 -0.59 -0.84 7.63
C MET A 186 0.36 0.26 7.17
N VAL A 187 1.44 0.46 7.90
CA VAL A 187 2.54 1.36 7.52
C VAL A 187 3.85 0.59 7.63
N GLN A 188 4.53 0.49 6.51
CA GLN A 188 5.85 -0.10 6.44
C GLN A 188 6.88 1.01 6.66
N VAL A 189 7.65 0.88 7.73
CA VAL A 189 8.69 1.85 8.12
C VAL A 189 10.02 1.43 7.51
N GLY A 190 10.29 1.92 6.32
CA GLY A 190 11.42 1.53 5.47
C GLY A 190 11.14 0.31 4.61
N ASN A 191 11.77 0.23 3.43
CA ASN A 191 11.70 -0.89 2.50
C ASN A 191 13.02 -1.65 2.47
N GLU A 192 12.97 -2.98 2.67
CA GLU A 192 14.12 -3.91 2.57
C GLU A 192 15.38 -3.41 3.28
N THR A 193 15.25 -3.06 4.55
CA THR A 193 16.27 -2.37 5.34
C THR A 193 17.35 -3.31 5.89
N ASN A 194 17.79 -4.29 5.08
CA ASN A 194 18.79 -5.30 5.44
C ASN A 194 20.08 -4.72 6.00
N SER A 195 20.57 -3.66 5.37
CA SER A 195 21.82 -2.98 5.74
C SER A 195 21.57 -1.55 6.25
N GLY A 196 20.41 -1.34 6.89
CA GLY A 196 20.00 -0.03 7.41
C GLY A 196 19.14 0.77 6.44
N MET A 197 19.01 2.07 6.71
CA MET A 197 18.26 3.04 5.90
C MET A 197 18.93 4.40 5.93
N LEU A 198 18.59 5.31 4.99
CA LEU A 198 19.08 6.70 4.99
C LEU A 198 20.62 6.77 5.06
N TRP A 199 21.26 6.14 4.09
CA TRP A 199 22.71 6.11 4.01
C TRP A 199 23.31 7.49 3.70
N PRO A 200 24.53 7.79 4.24
CA PRO A 200 25.40 6.89 5.02
C PRO A 200 25.06 6.82 6.52
N VAL A 201 24.23 7.72 7.06
CA VAL A 201 24.06 7.92 8.51
C VAL A 201 23.45 6.68 9.20
N GLY A 202 22.42 6.08 8.59
CA GLY A 202 21.75 4.88 9.11
C GLY A 202 22.24 3.58 8.50
N LYS A 203 23.39 3.59 7.78
CA LYS A 203 23.97 2.39 7.21
C LYS A 203 24.53 1.46 8.29
N VAL A 204 24.20 0.18 8.19
CA VAL A 204 24.80 -0.83 9.08
C VAL A 204 26.12 -1.29 8.47
N GLU A 205 27.22 -0.80 9.06
CA GLU A 205 28.57 -1.19 8.70
C GLU A 205 29.32 -1.63 9.97
N ASN A 206 30.21 -2.60 9.85
CA ASN A 206 31.00 -3.12 10.97
C ASN A 206 30.14 -3.50 12.18
N ASN A 207 28.96 -4.04 11.94
CA ASN A 207 27.98 -4.42 12.97
C ASN A 207 27.47 -3.24 13.83
N ASN A 208 27.53 -1.99 13.34
CA ASN A 208 27.01 -0.83 14.02
C ASN A 208 25.55 -0.56 13.67
N TRP A 209 24.65 -1.02 14.49
CA TRP A 209 23.18 -0.91 14.32
C TRP A 209 22.56 0.32 14.99
N GLN A 210 23.33 1.10 15.76
CA GLN A 210 22.78 2.11 16.66
C GLN A 210 22.00 3.21 15.93
N ASN A 211 22.56 3.77 14.86
CA ASN A 211 21.90 4.84 14.10
C ASN A 211 20.64 4.31 13.39
N PHE A 212 20.74 3.14 12.76
CA PHE A 212 19.61 2.51 12.11
C PHE A 212 18.47 2.22 13.10
N ALA A 213 18.76 1.66 14.26
CA ALA A 213 17.77 1.42 15.30
C ALA A 213 17.12 2.74 15.78
N THR A 214 17.89 3.82 15.88
CA THR A 214 17.38 5.15 16.24
C THR A 214 16.39 5.67 15.20
N LEU A 215 16.70 5.54 13.91
CA LEU A 215 15.83 5.96 12.82
C LEU A 215 14.54 5.14 12.77
N LEU A 216 14.62 3.81 12.89
CA LEU A 216 13.43 2.95 12.96
C LEU A 216 12.53 3.32 14.15
N LYS A 217 13.08 3.49 15.34
CA LYS A 217 12.32 3.89 16.53
C LYS A 217 11.60 5.23 16.30
N SER A 218 12.20 6.14 15.57
CA SER A 218 11.63 7.45 15.27
C SER A 218 10.39 7.32 14.36
N GLY A 219 10.49 6.54 13.27
CA GLY A 219 9.35 6.24 12.41
C GLY A 219 8.24 5.47 13.14
N ILE A 220 8.60 4.45 13.92
CA ILE A 220 7.68 3.69 14.77
C ILE A 220 6.91 4.62 15.72
N LYS A 221 7.64 5.49 16.43
CA LYS A 221 7.04 6.46 17.36
C LYS A 221 6.03 7.37 16.67
N ALA A 222 6.35 7.86 15.47
CA ALA A 222 5.43 8.72 14.71
C ALA A 222 4.11 7.99 14.38
N VAL A 223 4.16 6.71 13.98
CA VAL A 223 2.96 5.91 13.72
C VAL A 223 2.17 5.66 15.00
N ARG A 224 2.83 5.38 16.12
CA ARG A 224 2.15 5.20 17.43
C ARG A 224 1.49 6.49 17.92
N ASP A 225 2.18 7.62 17.85
CA ASP A 225 1.63 8.92 18.26
C ASP A 225 0.43 9.31 17.37
N PHE A 226 0.51 9.11 16.06
CA PHE A 226 -0.61 9.27 15.15
C PHE A 226 -1.80 8.39 15.54
N SER A 227 -1.53 7.13 15.90
CA SER A 227 -2.56 6.13 16.24
C SER A 227 -3.35 6.50 17.48
N ALA A 228 -2.77 7.25 18.42
CA ALA A 228 -3.46 7.70 19.65
C ALA A 228 -4.69 8.57 19.33
N GLY A 229 -4.64 9.35 18.25
CA GLY A 229 -5.72 10.26 17.82
C GLY A 229 -6.45 9.83 16.54
N SER A 230 -6.32 8.56 16.11
CA SER A 230 -6.92 8.05 14.87
C SER A 230 -7.88 6.90 15.13
N ALA A 231 -9.01 6.88 14.39
CA ALA A 231 -9.96 5.77 14.42
C ALA A 231 -9.35 4.48 13.82
N ILE A 232 -8.61 4.62 12.71
CA ILE A 232 -7.78 3.54 12.16
C ILE A 232 -6.40 3.67 12.84
N LYS A 233 -5.95 2.60 13.46
CA LYS A 233 -4.62 2.50 14.10
C LYS A 233 -3.73 1.63 13.23
N PRO A 234 -2.89 2.21 12.37
CA PRO A 234 -2.07 1.44 11.46
C PRO A 234 -1.18 0.44 12.21
N LYS A 235 -1.12 -0.79 11.69
CA LYS A 235 -0.11 -1.76 12.12
C LYS A 235 1.23 -1.40 11.50
N ILE A 236 2.27 -1.50 12.30
CA ILE A 236 3.64 -1.18 11.86
C ILE A 236 4.30 -2.43 11.32
N ILE A 237 4.78 -2.33 10.08
CA ILE A 237 5.60 -3.36 9.44
C ILE A 237 7.05 -2.90 9.43
N LEU A 238 7.97 -3.77 9.85
CA LEU A 238 9.39 -3.63 9.55
C LEU A 238 9.78 -4.68 8.52
N HIS A 239 10.53 -4.28 7.49
CA HIS A 239 10.75 -5.07 6.29
C HIS A 239 12.21 -5.42 6.04
N VAL A 240 12.47 -6.70 5.83
CA VAL A 240 13.76 -7.25 5.47
C VAL A 240 13.65 -8.18 4.25
N ALA A 241 14.58 -8.06 3.32
CA ALA A 241 14.62 -8.90 2.14
C ALA A 241 15.19 -10.30 2.43
N GLN A 242 14.48 -11.30 1.95
CA GLN A 242 14.77 -12.72 1.93
C GLN A 242 14.78 -13.42 3.30
N LEU A 243 14.11 -14.56 3.36
CA LEU A 243 13.91 -15.36 4.58
C LEU A 243 15.21 -15.67 5.31
N GLN A 244 16.29 -16.01 4.58
CA GLN A 244 17.58 -16.36 5.19
C GLN A 244 18.25 -15.22 5.95
N ASN A 245 17.88 -13.97 5.68
CA ASN A 245 18.47 -12.79 6.35
C ASN A 245 17.71 -12.41 7.62
N ALA A 246 16.46 -12.85 7.74
CA ALA A 246 15.53 -12.30 8.71
C ALA A 246 15.88 -12.66 10.16
N GLU A 247 16.40 -13.85 10.42
CA GLU A 247 16.76 -14.29 11.79
C GLU A 247 17.85 -13.39 12.39
N PHE A 248 18.92 -13.17 11.66
CA PHE A 248 20.02 -12.30 12.08
C PHE A 248 19.52 -10.86 12.27
N TRP A 249 18.77 -10.35 11.29
CA TRP A 249 18.25 -8.98 11.29
C TRP A 249 17.30 -8.72 12.49
N VAL A 250 16.35 -9.62 12.75
CA VAL A 250 15.43 -9.51 13.90
C VAL A 250 16.20 -9.55 15.23
N SER A 251 17.18 -10.47 15.34
CA SER A 251 18.00 -10.60 16.55
C SER A 251 18.80 -9.33 16.83
N ALA A 252 19.41 -8.74 15.81
CA ALA A 252 20.15 -7.50 15.94
C ALA A 252 19.24 -6.32 16.32
N LEU A 253 18.07 -6.19 15.71
CA LEU A 253 17.10 -5.15 16.08
C LEU A 253 16.64 -5.26 17.55
N ARG A 254 16.39 -6.48 18.02
CA ARG A 254 16.03 -6.70 19.43
C ARG A 254 17.15 -6.29 20.38
N GLN A 255 18.41 -6.63 20.08
CA GLN A 255 19.58 -6.22 20.86
C GLN A 255 19.69 -4.70 20.97
N HIS A 256 19.24 -3.96 19.93
CA HIS A 256 19.25 -2.49 19.92
C HIS A 256 17.90 -1.88 20.36
N GLY A 257 17.02 -2.69 20.96
CA GLY A 257 15.75 -2.25 21.56
C GLY A 257 14.69 -1.82 20.56
N VAL A 258 14.71 -2.33 19.31
CA VAL A 258 13.64 -2.14 18.33
C VAL A 258 12.67 -3.31 18.47
N THR A 259 11.66 -3.15 19.30
CA THR A 259 10.69 -4.21 19.65
C THR A 259 9.23 -3.76 19.50
N ASP A 260 8.96 -2.47 19.35
CA ASP A 260 7.60 -1.93 19.23
C ASP A 260 7.16 -1.84 17.75
N TYR A 261 6.96 -2.99 17.11
CA TYR A 261 6.30 -3.11 15.82
C TYR A 261 5.30 -4.26 15.85
N ASP A 262 4.44 -4.39 14.85
CA ASP A 262 3.35 -5.37 14.86
C ASP A 262 3.63 -6.57 13.96
N ILE A 263 4.30 -6.34 12.83
CA ILE A 263 4.46 -7.30 11.75
C ILE A 263 5.91 -7.32 11.26
N LEU A 264 6.50 -8.50 11.15
CA LEU A 264 7.71 -8.73 10.39
C LEU A 264 7.35 -8.94 8.93
N GLY A 265 7.72 -7.99 8.08
CA GLY A 265 7.57 -8.05 6.63
C GLY A 265 8.80 -8.67 5.97
N LEU A 266 8.57 -9.50 4.97
CA LEU A 266 9.61 -10.22 4.24
C LEU A 266 9.42 -10.04 2.74
N SER A 267 10.51 -9.81 1.99
CA SER A 267 10.52 -10.16 0.57
C SER A 267 10.93 -11.62 0.40
N HIS A 268 10.32 -12.31 -0.55
CA HIS A 268 10.70 -13.67 -0.89
C HIS A 268 10.66 -13.89 -2.41
N TYR A 269 11.82 -13.93 -3.02
CA TYR A 269 11.99 -14.17 -4.46
C TYR A 269 12.91 -15.33 -4.70
N THR A 270 12.55 -16.22 -5.62
CA THR A 270 13.37 -17.38 -5.98
C THR A 270 14.76 -17.02 -6.47
N LYS A 271 14.90 -15.88 -7.14
CA LYS A 271 16.17 -15.36 -7.65
C LYS A 271 17.23 -15.13 -6.56
N TRP A 272 16.82 -14.69 -5.38
CA TRP A 272 17.74 -14.26 -4.32
C TRP A 272 17.59 -15.07 -3.02
N SER A 273 16.57 -15.92 -2.94
CA SER A 273 16.34 -16.73 -1.75
C SER A 273 17.13 -18.04 -1.82
N THR A 274 17.78 -18.41 -0.72
CA THR A 274 18.33 -19.76 -0.51
C THR A 274 17.28 -20.71 0.07
N VAL A 275 16.16 -20.20 0.56
CA VAL A 275 15.02 -20.96 1.09
C VAL A 275 13.99 -21.09 -0.01
N GLN A 276 14.02 -22.18 -0.77
CA GLN A 276 13.15 -22.36 -1.96
C GLN A 276 12.17 -23.52 -1.83
N ASN A 277 12.40 -24.47 -0.93
CA ASN A 277 11.49 -25.58 -0.68
C ASN A 277 10.32 -25.09 0.21
N MET A 278 9.10 -25.46 -0.12
CA MET A 278 7.89 -24.97 0.59
C MET A 278 7.84 -25.44 2.05
N ASN A 279 8.39 -26.63 2.39
CA ASN A 279 8.51 -27.04 3.78
C ASN A 279 9.49 -26.16 4.56
N ASP A 280 10.59 -25.77 3.94
CA ASP A 280 11.59 -24.86 4.56
C ASP A 280 11.02 -23.45 4.70
N VAL A 281 10.24 -22.97 3.73
CA VAL A 281 9.48 -21.72 3.87
C VAL A 281 8.55 -21.78 5.07
N THR A 282 7.75 -22.86 5.19
CA THR A 282 6.86 -23.07 6.33
C THR A 282 7.61 -23.05 7.67
N ALA A 283 8.73 -23.78 7.74
CA ALA A 283 9.55 -23.83 8.94
C ALA A 283 10.15 -22.46 9.29
N SER A 284 10.67 -21.73 8.29
CA SER A 284 11.23 -20.39 8.47
C SER A 284 10.19 -19.40 8.96
N ILE A 285 8.99 -19.38 8.38
CA ILE A 285 7.90 -18.49 8.84
C ILE A 285 7.54 -18.78 10.31
N LYS A 286 7.42 -20.06 10.67
CA LYS A 286 7.11 -20.48 12.06
C LYS A 286 8.22 -20.06 13.03
N GLN A 287 9.47 -20.26 12.64
CA GLN A 287 10.65 -19.88 13.44
C GLN A 287 10.71 -18.37 13.64
N LEU A 288 10.56 -17.61 12.56
CA LEU A 288 10.59 -16.14 12.59
C LEU A 288 9.45 -15.56 13.42
N LYS A 289 8.25 -16.13 13.34
CA LYS A 289 7.11 -15.74 14.20
C LYS A 289 7.45 -15.93 15.68
N THR A 290 8.05 -17.05 16.04
CA THR A 290 8.46 -17.34 17.42
C THR A 290 9.59 -16.40 17.86
N LEU A 291 10.61 -16.21 17.03
CA LEU A 291 11.76 -15.36 17.33
C LEU A 291 11.37 -13.90 17.51
N ALA A 292 10.61 -13.36 16.56
CA ALA A 292 10.18 -11.97 16.60
C ALA A 292 9.12 -11.71 17.70
N GLY A 293 8.30 -12.71 18.03
CA GLY A 293 7.09 -12.52 18.85
C GLY A 293 6.07 -11.61 18.17
N LYS A 294 6.04 -11.61 16.83
CA LYS A 294 5.24 -10.74 15.97
C LYS A 294 4.49 -11.55 14.93
N GLU A 295 3.48 -10.95 14.30
CA GLU A 295 2.92 -11.52 13.10
C GLU A 295 3.96 -11.45 11.97
N VAL A 296 3.89 -12.37 11.00
CA VAL A 296 4.80 -12.46 9.85
C VAL A 296 3.99 -12.38 8.57
N MET A 297 4.44 -11.56 7.62
CA MET A 297 3.86 -11.47 6.28
C MET A 297 4.97 -11.49 5.23
N VAL A 298 4.74 -12.15 4.10
CA VAL A 298 5.52 -11.92 2.88
C VAL A 298 4.89 -10.72 2.18
N VAL A 299 5.48 -9.54 2.38
CA VAL A 299 4.94 -8.27 1.86
C VAL A 299 5.39 -7.97 0.43
N GLU A 300 6.29 -8.83 -0.11
CA GLU A 300 6.77 -8.70 -1.47
C GLU A 300 7.23 -10.05 -2.02
N THR A 301 6.66 -10.46 -3.15
CA THR A 301 7.05 -11.65 -3.90
C THR A 301 6.56 -11.56 -5.33
N ALA A 302 7.18 -12.29 -6.24
CA ALA A 302 6.69 -12.51 -7.59
C ALA A 302 7.21 -13.87 -8.12
N TYR A 303 6.55 -14.36 -9.16
CA TYR A 303 7.04 -15.52 -9.93
C TYR A 303 6.75 -15.27 -11.42
N PRO A 304 7.75 -15.42 -12.32
CA PRO A 304 7.56 -15.13 -13.73
C PRO A 304 6.72 -16.21 -14.42
N TRP A 305 5.89 -15.82 -15.39
CA TRP A 305 5.14 -16.75 -16.24
C TRP A 305 5.75 -16.91 -17.63
N THR A 306 6.68 -16.03 -17.99
CA THR A 306 7.45 -16.06 -19.25
C THR A 306 8.87 -15.56 -19.01
N GLY A 307 9.80 -15.96 -19.86
CA GLY A 307 11.14 -15.38 -19.92
C GLY A 307 11.30 -14.31 -21.00
N ASP A 308 10.25 -14.07 -21.80
CA ASP A 308 10.29 -13.09 -22.87
C ASP A 308 10.19 -11.67 -22.31
N ASN A 309 11.01 -10.76 -22.83
CA ASN A 309 10.89 -9.34 -22.53
C ASN A 309 9.72 -8.74 -23.32
N ALA A 310 8.85 -8.00 -22.64
CA ALA A 310 7.75 -7.28 -23.29
C ALA A 310 8.19 -5.95 -23.93
N ASP A 311 9.37 -5.45 -23.55
CA ASP A 311 9.94 -4.18 -24.00
C ASP A 311 11.47 -4.28 -24.20
N SER A 312 12.17 -3.15 -24.27
CA SER A 312 13.63 -3.08 -24.41
C SER A 312 14.41 -3.27 -23.11
N TYR A 313 13.75 -3.36 -21.97
CA TYR A 313 14.38 -3.58 -20.67
C TYR A 313 14.43 -5.06 -20.33
N THR A 314 15.53 -5.48 -19.69
CA THR A 314 15.67 -6.86 -19.23
C THR A 314 14.74 -7.11 -18.05
N ASN A 315 13.99 -8.21 -18.09
CA ASN A 315 13.17 -8.65 -16.96
C ASN A 315 14.02 -8.81 -15.68
N ILE A 316 13.47 -8.40 -14.54
CA ILE A 316 14.11 -8.54 -13.24
C ILE A 316 14.34 -10.03 -12.92
N MET A 317 13.39 -10.89 -13.28
CA MET A 317 13.49 -12.35 -13.14
C MET A 317 13.53 -12.99 -14.52
N SER A 318 14.38 -14.01 -14.66
CA SER A 318 14.61 -14.75 -15.90
C SER A 318 14.21 -16.23 -15.77
N VAL A 319 14.32 -16.99 -16.85
CA VAL A 319 14.05 -18.44 -16.85
C VAL A 319 14.97 -19.24 -15.93
N SER A 320 16.15 -18.71 -15.61
CA SER A 320 17.09 -19.35 -14.66
C SER A 320 16.66 -19.17 -13.19
N ASP A 321 15.76 -18.26 -12.90
CA ASP A 321 15.36 -17.91 -11.54
C ASP A 321 14.14 -18.74 -11.05
N LYS A 322 13.80 -19.80 -11.76
CA LYS A 322 12.70 -20.70 -11.39
C LYS A 322 12.97 -21.47 -10.10
N ALA A 323 11.91 -21.68 -9.32
CA ALA A 323 11.98 -22.51 -8.13
C ALA A 323 12.14 -24.00 -8.49
N PRO A 324 12.82 -24.81 -7.66
CA PRO A 324 12.88 -26.26 -7.86
C PRO A 324 11.48 -26.89 -7.96
N GLY A 325 11.26 -27.66 -9.02
CA GLY A 325 9.98 -28.33 -9.27
C GLY A 325 8.90 -27.48 -9.96
N TYR A 326 9.23 -26.24 -10.38
CA TYR A 326 8.35 -25.35 -11.15
C TYR A 326 9.04 -24.90 -12.43
N ASP A 327 8.28 -24.73 -13.49
CA ASP A 327 8.74 -24.11 -14.73
C ASP A 327 8.26 -22.67 -14.86
N ILE A 328 8.78 -21.95 -15.87
CA ILE A 328 8.31 -20.60 -16.19
C ILE A 328 7.13 -20.76 -17.15
N SER A 329 5.93 -20.73 -16.61
CA SER A 329 4.66 -20.85 -17.35
C SER A 329 3.51 -20.25 -16.53
N ILE A 330 2.39 -19.93 -17.18
CA ILE A 330 1.17 -19.46 -16.50
C ILE A 330 0.70 -20.47 -15.46
N GLN A 331 0.74 -21.76 -15.78
CA GLN A 331 0.32 -22.84 -14.89
C GLN A 331 1.22 -22.94 -13.66
N ASP A 332 2.51 -22.84 -13.85
CA ASP A 332 3.47 -22.95 -12.75
C ASP A 332 3.59 -21.67 -11.94
N GLN A 333 3.38 -20.49 -12.53
CA GLN A 333 3.18 -19.26 -11.76
C GLN A 333 2.01 -19.43 -10.79
N LEU A 334 0.84 -19.91 -11.27
CA LEU A 334 -0.32 -20.14 -10.43
C LEU A 334 -0.03 -21.19 -9.34
N ARG A 335 0.60 -22.31 -9.71
CA ARG A 335 0.94 -23.40 -8.79
C ARG A 335 1.91 -22.91 -7.71
N TYR A 336 3.00 -22.24 -8.11
CA TYR A 336 3.99 -21.68 -7.19
C TYR A 336 3.34 -20.69 -6.19
N MET A 337 2.54 -19.76 -6.68
CA MET A 337 1.88 -18.78 -5.82
C MET A 337 0.88 -19.42 -4.83
N LYS A 338 0.16 -20.45 -5.26
CA LYS A 338 -0.71 -21.24 -4.35
C LYS A 338 0.09 -21.98 -3.29
N ASP A 339 1.14 -22.66 -3.69
CA ASP A 339 1.97 -23.46 -2.78
C ASP A 339 2.74 -22.57 -1.80
N LEU A 340 3.28 -21.43 -2.25
CA LEU A 340 3.89 -20.43 -1.40
C LEU A 340 2.89 -19.84 -0.39
N THR A 341 1.70 -19.47 -0.86
CA THR A 341 0.64 -18.97 0.02
C THR A 341 0.28 -20.01 1.10
N GLN A 342 0.13 -21.27 0.70
CA GLN A 342 -0.19 -22.35 1.63
C GLN A 342 0.96 -22.60 2.63
N ALA A 343 2.22 -22.52 2.19
CA ALA A 343 3.38 -22.63 3.06
C ALA A 343 3.41 -21.52 4.13
N ILE A 344 3.12 -20.28 3.71
CA ILE A 344 3.02 -19.14 4.63
C ILE A 344 1.89 -19.35 5.65
N ILE A 345 0.70 -19.80 5.23
CA ILE A 345 -0.43 -20.10 6.11
C ILE A 345 -0.05 -21.20 7.11
N HIS A 346 0.54 -22.31 6.66
CA HIS A 346 0.98 -23.40 7.52
C HIS A 346 2.05 -23.00 8.52
N GLY A 347 2.90 -22.04 8.16
CA GLY A 347 3.87 -21.42 9.07
C GLY A 347 3.25 -20.46 10.09
N GLY A 348 1.96 -20.17 9.98
CA GLY A 348 1.24 -19.20 10.82
C GLY A 348 1.45 -17.75 10.40
N GLY A 349 1.85 -17.51 9.13
CA GLY A 349 1.93 -16.19 8.54
C GLY A 349 0.55 -15.57 8.32
N LYS A 350 0.49 -14.25 8.20
CA LYS A 350 -0.74 -13.45 8.14
C LYS A 350 -1.00 -12.79 6.79
N GLY A 351 -0.12 -12.97 5.82
CA GLY A 351 -0.35 -12.39 4.50
C GLY A 351 0.75 -12.69 3.49
N ILE A 352 0.38 -12.47 2.23
CA ILE A 352 1.26 -12.47 1.07
C ILE A 352 0.85 -11.31 0.16
N MET A 353 1.81 -10.60 -0.44
CA MET A 353 1.57 -9.51 -1.38
C MET A 353 2.39 -9.75 -2.64
N TYR A 354 1.71 -9.85 -3.78
CA TYR A 354 2.36 -9.98 -5.08
C TYR A 354 2.88 -8.61 -5.53
N TRP A 355 4.15 -8.53 -5.91
CA TRP A 355 4.79 -7.30 -6.34
C TRP A 355 4.45 -6.98 -7.80
N GLU A 356 3.82 -5.83 -8.01
CA GLU A 356 3.49 -5.21 -9.30
C GLU A 356 2.89 -6.16 -10.35
N PRO A 357 1.78 -6.89 -10.06
CA PRO A 357 1.16 -7.81 -11.01
C PRO A 357 0.52 -7.11 -12.21
N ALA A 358 0.42 -5.80 -12.15
CA ALA A 358 -0.21 -4.95 -13.16
C ALA A 358 0.80 -4.02 -13.89
N TRP A 359 2.09 -4.38 -13.84
CA TRP A 359 3.18 -3.65 -14.49
C TRP A 359 3.71 -4.40 -15.70
#